data_dd70fd64da8d1d67d4602b2b51509901
#
_entry.id   dd70fd64da8d1d67d4602b2b51509901
#
_cell.length_a   1.000
_cell.length_b   1.000
_cell.length_c   1.000
_cell.angle_alpha   90.00
_cell.angle_beta   90.00
_cell.angle_gamma   90.00
#
_symmetry.space_group_name_H-M   'P 1'
#
loop_
_entity.id
_entity.type
_entity.pdbx_description
1 polymer ?
#
loop_
_entity_poly.entity_id
_entity_poly.type
_entity_poly.pdbx_seq_one_letter_code
_entity_poly.pdbx_strand_id
1 'polypeptide(L)'
;MVNGFLRVAAAVPQINVADVDHNLEEITALLHELEKKEVDIAVFPEMCVTGYTCGDLFHNSLLLEAAMNALEKLRELSAGRKVHFIVGVPVLHDGSLYNCAALLRDGDLKLTAKSYIPNYNEFYERRWWRQADGDFDITLPSGLRATVTRSGVFYSHGARIGIEICEDLWVPVPPSCRLA
;
A
#
# COMPACT_ATOMS: atom_id res chain seq x y z
N MET A 1 -21.36 4.46 4.00
CA MET A 1 -21.98 3.18 4.45
C MET A 1 -23.49 3.29 4.23
N VAL A 2 -24.06 2.45 3.39
CA VAL A 2 -25.51 2.39 3.17
C VAL A 2 -26.05 1.19 3.95
N ASN A 3 -27.00 1.44 4.87
CA ASN A 3 -27.60 0.40 5.72
C ASN A 3 -26.60 -0.47 6.52
N GLY A 4 -25.46 0.09 6.90
CA GLY A 4 -24.43 -0.66 7.65
C GLY A 4 -23.50 -1.53 6.78
N PHE A 5 -23.62 -1.51 5.47
CA PHE A 5 -22.79 -2.29 4.54
C PHE A 5 -21.79 -1.41 3.81
N LEU A 6 -20.60 -1.99 3.51
CA LEU A 6 -19.59 -1.44 2.62
C LEU A 6 -19.48 -2.31 1.37
N ARG A 7 -19.38 -1.68 0.21
CA ARG A 7 -19.04 -2.37 -1.03
C ARG A 7 -17.53 -2.34 -1.19
N VAL A 8 -16.90 -3.51 -1.12
CA VAL A 8 -15.46 -3.66 -1.25
C VAL A 8 -15.10 -4.36 -2.55
N ALA A 9 -13.93 -4.05 -3.10
CA ALA A 9 -13.41 -4.69 -4.29
C ALA A 9 -11.93 -5.07 -4.11
N ALA A 10 -11.56 -6.29 -4.53
CA ALA A 10 -10.19 -6.65 -4.85
C ALA A 10 -9.95 -6.29 -6.31
N ALA A 11 -9.02 -5.37 -6.56
CA ALA A 11 -8.70 -4.84 -7.88
C ALA A 11 -7.32 -5.31 -8.31
N VAL A 12 -7.23 -5.99 -9.45
CA VAL A 12 -5.97 -6.55 -9.96
C VAL A 12 -5.63 -5.88 -11.28
N PRO A 13 -4.70 -4.88 -11.28
CA PRO A 13 -4.22 -4.23 -12.49
C PRO A 13 -3.26 -5.14 -13.28
N GLN A 14 -3.09 -4.84 -14.56
CA GLN A 14 -2.05 -5.47 -15.38
C GLN A 14 -0.71 -4.78 -15.10
N ILE A 15 0.10 -5.40 -14.25
CA ILE A 15 1.35 -4.82 -13.78
C ILE A 15 2.52 -5.16 -14.71
N ASN A 16 3.30 -4.16 -15.09
CA ASN A 16 4.62 -4.30 -15.67
C ASN A 16 5.69 -4.13 -14.56
N VAL A 17 6.63 -5.07 -14.50
CA VAL A 17 7.69 -5.05 -13.47
C VAL A 17 8.58 -3.82 -13.67
N ALA A 18 8.75 -3.02 -12.61
CA ALA A 18 9.52 -1.79 -12.56
C ALA A 18 9.04 -0.64 -13.50
N ASP A 19 7.91 -0.79 -14.15
CA ASP A 19 7.28 0.25 -14.97
C ASP A 19 6.21 0.99 -14.16
N VAL A 20 6.67 1.89 -13.31
CA VAL A 20 5.81 2.60 -12.35
C VAL A 20 4.76 3.48 -13.04
N ASP A 21 5.09 4.09 -14.18
CA ASP A 21 4.16 4.96 -14.90
C ASP A 21 3.01 4.14 -15.49
N HIS A 22 3.31 3.01 -16.15
CA HIS A 22 2.27 2.09 -16.63
C HIS A 22 1.40 1.57 -15.48
N ASN A 23 2.01 1.15 -14.38
CA ASN A 23 1.29 0.62 -13.23
C ASN A 23 0.35 1.67 -12.61
N LEU A 24 0.79 2.92 -12.55
CA LEU A 24 -0.04 4.04 -12.10
C LEU A 24 -1.24 4.29 -13.02
N GLU A 25 -1.06 4.21 -14.34
CA GLU A 25 -2.14 4.34 -15.32
C GLU A 25 -3.19 3.24 -15.15
N GLU A 26 -2.76 1.98 -15.01
CA GLU A 26 -3.63 0.83 -14.79
C GLU A 26 -4.42 0.92 -13.46
N ILE A 27 -3.76 1.31 -12.38
CA ILE A 27 -4.41 1.55 -11.08
C ILE A 27 -5.46 2.66 -11.22
N THR A 28 -5.12 3.76 -11.91
CA THR A 28 -6.01 4.90 -12.11
C THR A 28 -7.22 4.53 -12.96
N ALA A 29 -7.03 3.75 -14.02
CA ALA A 29 -8.11 3.27 -14.88
C ALA A 29 -9.10 2.40 -14.09
N LEU A 30 -8.60 1.46 -13.29
CA LEU A 30 -9.43 0.62 -12.43
C LEU A 30 -10.18 1.43 -11.38
N LEU A 31 -9.57 2.44 -10.77
CA LEU A 31 -10.26 3.32 -9.81
C LEU A 31 -11.45 4.04 -10.44
N HIS A 32 -11.34 4.52 -11.68
CA HIS A 32 -12.46 5.13 -12.40
C HIS A 32 -13.61 4.14 -12.64
N GLU A 33 -13.30 2.88 -12.93
CA GLU A 33 -14.33 1.85 -13.11
C GLU A 33 -15.01 1.48 -11.79
N LEU A 34 -14.25 1.39 -10.72
CA LEU A 34 -14.74 1.04 -9.39
C LEU A 34 -15.64 2.15 -8.81
N GLU A 35 -15.33 3.41 -9.11
CA GLU A 35 -16.21 4.54 -8.77
C GLU A 35 -17.58 4.44 -9.45
N LYS A 36 -17.61 4.09 -10.74
CA LYS A 36 -18.88 3.87 -11.48
C LYS A 36 -19.71 2.72 -10.89
N LYS A 37 -19.05 1.75 -10.25
CA LYS A 37 -19.68 0.62 -9.55
C LYS A 37 -20.02 0.93 -8.10
N GLU A 38 -19.84 2.19 -7.66
CA GLU A 38 -20.11 2.65 -6.29
C GLU A 38 -19.37 1.81 -5.23
N VAL A 39 -18.10 1.47 -5.49
CA VAL A 39 -17.24 0.79 -4.52
C VAL A 39 -16.81 1.79 -3.46
N ASP A 40 -16.94 1.41 -2.20
CA ASP A 40 -16.51 2.21 -1.05
C ASP A 40 -14.99 2.04 -0.82
N ILE A 41 -14.48 0.80 -0.89
CA ILE A 41 -13.08 0.49 -0.62
C ILE A 41 -12.54 -0.47 -1.68
N ALA A 42 -11.44 -0.09 -2.33
CA ALA A 42 -10.69 -0.93 -3.25
C ALA A 42 -9.35 -1.36 -2.64
N VAL A 43 -9.01 -2.64 -2.78
CA VAL A 43 -7.71 -3.19 -2.34
C VAL A 43 -6.95 -3.70 -3.55
N PHE A 44 -5.76 -3.16 -3.75
CA PHE A 44 -4.84 -3.57 -4.81
C PHE A 44 -3.76 -4.52 -4.24
N PRO A 45 -3.08 -5.31 -5.09
CA PRO A 45 -2.07 -6.26 -4.66
C PRO A 45 -0.85 -5.61 -3.97
N GLU A 46 -0.15 -6.43 -3.19
CA GLU A 46 1.16 -6.13 -2.63
C GLU A 46 2.11 -5.66 -3.74
N MET A 47 2.86 -4.57 -3.51
CA MET A 47 3.80 -3.97 -4.48
C MET A 47 3.20 -3.63 -5.85
N CYS A 48 1.89 -3.37 -5.94
CA CYS A 48 1.26 -3.07 -7.24
C CYS A 48 1.79 -1.80 -7.92
N VAL A 49 2.41 -0.89 -7.20
CA VAL A 49 3.02 0.32 -7.77
C VAL A 49 4.28 -0.01 -8.58
N THR A 50 5.09 -0.97 -8.15
CA THR A 50 6.36 -1.33 -8.80
C THR A 50 6.35 -2.69 -9.49
N GLY A 51 5.44 -3.57 -9.08
CA GLY A 51 5.52 -5.00 -9.29
C GLY A 51 6.29 -5.69 -8.15
N TYR A 52 5.81 -6.87 -7.74
CA TYR A 52 6.41 -7.64 -6.65
C TYR A 52 7.77 -8.24 -7.03
N THR A 53 7.96 -8.63 -8.29
CA THR A 53 9.13 -9.38 -8.76
C THR A 53 10.28 -8.51 -9.28
N CYS A 54 10.40 -7.29 -8.80
CA CYS A 54 11.50 -6.37 -9.17
C CYS A 54 12.89 -6.86 -8.76
N GLY A 55 12.99 -7.78 -7.80
CA GLY A 55 14.28 -8.33 -7.36
C GLY A 55 15.21 -7.23 -6.84
N ASP A 56 16.46 -7.27 -7.26
CA ASP A 56 17.48 -6.29 -6.82
C ASP A 56 17.25 -4.86 -7.35
N LEU A 57 16.30 -4.67 -8.27
CA LEU A 57 15.89 -3.32 -8.67
C LEU A 57 15.29 -2.52 -7.50
N PHE A 58 14.81 -3.17 -6.43
CA PHE A 58 14.41 -2.46 -5.21
C PHE A 58 15.57 -1.68 -4.53
N HIS A 59 16.82 -1.92 -4.89
CA HIS A 59 17.97 -1.10 -4.46
C HIS A 59 18.28 0.07 -5.42
N ASN A 60 17.52 0.21 -6.51
CA ASN A 60 17.71 1.29 -7.48
C ASN A 60 16.95 2.54 -7.02
N SER A 61 17.68 3.66 -6.82
CA SER A 61 17.08 4.92 -6.36
C SER A 61 16.02 5.46 -7.32
N LEU A 62 16.21 5.30 -8.64
CA LEU A 62 15.24 5.76 -9.64
C LEU A 62 13.89 5.04 -9.50
N LEU A 63 13.90 3.72 -9.23
CA LEU A 63 12.67 2.97 -9.00
C LEU A 63 11.96 3.46 -7.73
N LEU A 64 12.71 3.69 -6.65
CA LEU A 64 12.15 4.14 -5.39
C LEU A 64 11.61 5.58 -5.48
N GLU A 65 12.34 6.47 -6.16
CA GLU A 65 11.87 7.84 -6.43
C GLU A 65 10.60 7.83 -7.29
N ALA A 66 10.55 7.00 -8.34
CA ALA A 66 9.36 6.84 -9.17
C ALA A 66 8.16 6.33 -8.35
N ALA A 67 8.39 5.34 -7.48
CA ALA A 67 7.35 4.80 -6.60
C ALA A 67 6.80 5.85 -5.63
N MET A 68 7.65 6.69 -5.04
CA MET A 68 7.23 7.78 -4.17
C MET A 68 6.48 8.88 -4.92
N ASN A 69 6.91 9.21 -6.15
CA ASN A 69 6.18 10.15 -7.01
C ASN A 69 4.80 9.60 -7.42
N ALA A 70 4.70 8.30 -7.71
CA ALA A 70 3.42 7.66 -8.00
C ALA A 70 2.50 7.65 -6.77
N LEU A 71 3.03 7.39 -5.58
CA LEU A 71 2.27 7.47 -4.33
C LEU A 71 1.70 8.87 -4.09
N GLU A 72 2.49 9.93 -4.35
CA GLU A 72 2.04 11.31 -4.27
C GLU A 72 0.90 11.59 -5.27
N LYS A 73 1.06 11.19 -6.53
CA LYS A 73 0.01 11.33 -7.56
C LYS A 73 -1.28 10.59 -7.18
N LEU A 74 -1.16 9.38 -6.60
CA LEU A 74 -2.31 8.61 -6.12
C LEU A 74 -2.99 9.28 -4.93
N ARG A 75 -2.22 9.90 -4.03
CA ARG A 75 -2.74 10.70 -2.92
C ARG A 75 -3.55 11.89 -3.44
N GLU A 76 -3.01 12.64 -4.39
CA GLU A 76 -3.71 13.76 -5.02
C GLU A 76 -4.96 13.28 -5.75
N LEU A 77 -4.86 12.17 -6.48
CA LEU A 77 -5.98 11.54 -7.18
C LEU A 77 -7.11 11.13 -6.23
N SER A 78 -6.80 10.80 -4.98
CA SER A 78 -7.80 10.40 -3.99
C SER A 78 -8.68 11.58 -3.50
N ALA A 79 -8.23 12.82 -3.72
CA ALA A 79 -8.95 14.00 -3.27
C ALA A 79 -10.33 14.13 -3.93
N GLY A 80 -11.38 14.26 -3.11
CA GLY A 80 -12.76 14.38 -3.57
C GLY A 80 -13.36 13.10 -4.15
N ARG A 81 -12.64 11.96 -4.14
CA ARG A 81 -13.18 10.66 -4.56
C ARG A 81 -13.98 10.00 -3.44
N LYS A 82 -15.01 9.27 -3.84
CA LYS A 82 -15.80 8.45 -2.90
C LYS A 82 -15.10 7.13 -2.58
N VAL A 83 -14.41 6.54 -3.57
CA VAL A 83 -13.67 5.30 -3.35
C VAL A 83 -12.39 5.58 -2.57
N HIS A 84 -12.24 4.94 -1.41
CA HIS A 84 -10.96 4.85 -0.70
C HIS A 84 -10.22 3.64 -1.20
N PHE A 85 -8.90 3.69 -1.29
CA PHE A 85 -8.17 2.57 -1.86
C PHE A 85 -6.82 2.31 -1.18
N ILE A 86 -6.39 1.05 -1.25
CA ILE A 86 -5.16 0.57 -0.63
C ILE A 86 -4.26 0.04 -1.73
N VAL A 87 -3.02 0.54 -1.81
CA VAL A 87 -1.98 0.09 -2.77
C VAL A 87 -0.72 -0.37 -2.04
N GLY A 88 0.00 -1.33 -2.63
CA GLY A 88 1.30 -1.77 -2.14
C GLY A 88 2.44 -0.96 -2.76
N VAL A 89 3.38 -0.48 -1.93
CA VAL A 89 4.47 0.40 -2.33
C VAL A 89 5.74 0.15 -1.50
N PRO A 90 6.95 0.17 -2.11
CA PRO A 90 8.22 0.16 -1.38
C PRO A 90 8.48 1.52 -0.74
N VAL A 91 8.99 1.51 0.49
CA VAL A 91 9.39 2.72 1.22
C VAL A 91 10.83 2.58 1.68
N LEU A 92 11.67 3.56 1.35
CA LEU A 92 13.03 3.68 1.87
C LEU A 92 13.03 4.65 3.06
N HIS A 93 13.55 4.21 4.20
CA HIS A 93 13.75 5.04 5.38
C HIS A 93 15.04 4.61 6.10
N ASP A 94 15.90 5.58 6.42
CA ASP A 94 17.19 5.38 7.10
C ASP A 94 18.02 4.21 6.53
N GLY A 95 18.13 4.14 5.19
CA GLY A 95 18.88 3.11 4.48
C GLY A 95 18.26 1.72 4.49
N SER A 96 17.06 1.56 5.03
CA SER A 96 16.30 0.30 5.06
C SER A 96 15.06 0.38 4.18
N LEU A 97 14.74 -0.73 3.51
CA LEU A 97 13.54 -0.85 2.68
C LEU A 97 12.42 -1.54 3.44
N TYR A 98 11.24 -1.00 3.32
CA TYR A 98 10.01 -1.52 3.92
C TYR A 98 8.96 -1.81 2.85
N ASN A 99 8.31 -2.96 2.97
CA ASN A 99 7.14 -3.31 2.20
C ASN A 99 5.92 -2.70 2.89
N CYS A 100 5.28 -1.75 2.23
CA CYS A 100 4.20 -0.99 2.83
C CYS A 100 2.90 -1.07 2.03
N ALA A 101 1.79 -0.97 2.75
CA ALA A 101 0.48 -0.70 2.20
C ALA A 101 0.07 0.74 2.55
N ALA A 102 -0.42 1.46 1.55
CA ALA A 102 -0.87 2.84 1.64
C ALA A 102 -2.39 2.91 1.45
N LEU A 103 -3.12 3.33 2.47
CA LEU A 103 -4.53 3.72 2.37
C LEU A 103 -4.61 5.19 1.96
N LEU A 104 -5.29 5.44 0.85
CA LEU A 104 -5.49 6.75 0.23
C LEU A 104 -6.98 7.10 0.27
N ARG A 105 -7.28 8.28 0.80
CA ARG A 105 -8.66 8.76 0.95
C ARG A 105 -8.70 10.27 1.02
N ASP A 106 -9.50 10.89 0.21
CA ASP A 106 -9.78 12.35 0.24
C ASP A 106 -8.51 13.22 0.39
N GLY A 107 -7.42 12.86 -0.33
CA GLY A 107 -6.13 13.56 -0.27
C GLY A 107 -5.27 13.20 0.96
N ASP A 108 -5.77 12.37 1.89
CA ASP A 108 -5.02 11.86 3.04
C ASP A 108 -4.31 10.53 2.71
N LEU A 109 -3.21 10.28 3.38
CA LEU A 109 -2.36 9.10 3.23
C LEU A 109 -2.07 8.48 4.60
N LYS A 110 -2.34 7.19 4.73
CA LYS A 110 -1.95 6.38 5.90
C LYS A 110 -1.17 5.17 5.42
N LEU A 111 -0.05 4.90 6.05
CA LEU A 111 0.83 3.79 5.69
C LEU A 111 0.93 2.77 6.83
N THR A 112 1.04 1.50 6.44
CA THR A 112 1.44 0.42 7.36
C THR A 112 2.52 -0.43 6.73
N ALA A 113 3.52 -0.82 7.52
CA ALA A 113 4.60 -1.70 7.09
C ALA A 113 4.24 -3.17 7.35
N LYS A 114 4.64 -4.05 6.42
CA LYS A 114 4.57 -5.50 6.59
C LYS A 114 5.30 -5.92 7.87
N SER A 115 4.61 -6.70 8.72
CA SER A 115 5.11 -7.10 10.02
C SER A 115 5.99 -8.34 9.96
N TYR A 116 5.71 -9.27 9.06
CA TYR A 116 6.42 -10.53 8.92
C TYR A 116 6.98 -10.69 7.52
N ILE A 117 8.29 -10.94 7.44
CA ILE A 117 9.03 -11.03 6.18
C ILE A 117 9.33 -12.50 5.90
N PRO A 118 8.68 -13.16 4.91
CA PRO A 118 8.94 -14.54 4.60
C PRO A 118 10.34 -14.73 4.03
N ASN A 119 11.00 -15.82 4.44
CA ASN A 119 12.34 -16.18 3.96
C ASN A 119 12.52 -17.69 3.98
N TYR A 120 11.63 -18.39 3.27
CA TYR A 120 11.58 -19.84 3.14
C TYR A 120 10.99 -20.21 1.78
N ASN A 121 11.28 -21.43 1.31
CA ASN A 121 10.90 -21.94 -0.02
C ASN A 121 11.32 -20.95 -1.12
N GLU A 122 10.38 -20.54 -1.97
CA GLU A 122 10.56 -19.55 -3.03
C GLU A 122 10.70 -18.11 -2.52
N PHE A 123 10.41 -17.84 -1.26
CA PHE A 123 10.48 -16.50 -0.68
C PHE A 123 11.85 -16.23 -0.05
N TYR A 124 12.48 -15.15 -0.47
CA TYR A 124 13.76 -14.64 0.06
C TYR A 124 13.68 -13.13 0.29
N GLU A 125 12.55 -12.67 0.82
CA GLU A 125 12.21 -11.27 0.98
C GLU A 125 13.15 -10.51 1.92
N ARG A 126 13.81 -11.18 2.87
CA ARG A 126 14.81 -10.57 3.77
C ARG A 126 16.03 -10.03 3.04
N ARG A 127 16.21 -10.37 1.77
CA ARG A 127 17.20 -9.77 0.91
C ARG A 127 16.96 -8.27 0.73
N TRP A 128 15.71 -7.85 0.66
CA TRP A 128 15.32 -6.46 0.43
C TRP A 128 14.67 -5.82 1.64
N TRP A 129 13.66 -6.46 2.21
CA TRP A 129 12.78 -5.86 3.19
C TRP A 129 13.28 -6.03 4.63
N ARG A 130 12.98 -5.00 5.44
CA ARG A 130 13.13 -5.03 6.89
C ARG A 130 11.77 -4.98 7.56
N GLN A 131 11.68 -5.64 8.70
CA GLN A 131 10.57 -5.48 9.63
C GLN A 131 10.74 -4.14 10.35
N ALA A 132 9.65 -3.35 10.47
CA ALA A 132 9.69 -2.12 11.23
C ALA A 132 9.77 -2.42 12.74
N ASP A 133 10.70 -1.79 13.44
CA ASP A 133 10.83 -1.92 14.90
C ASP A 133 9.83 -1.04 15.65
N GLY A 134 9.33 0.02 15.00
CA GLY A 134 8.35 0.97 15.50
C GLY A 134 7.77 1.79 14.37
N ASP A 135 6.97 2.78 14.72
CA ASP A 135 6.45 3.76 13.76
C ASP A 135 7.57 4.74 13.37
N PHE A 136 7.57 5.19 12.12
CA PHE A 136 8.53 6.17 11.61
C PHE A 136 7.87 7.12 10.60
N ASP A 137 8.46 8.30 10.45
CA ASP A 137 7.95 9.30 9.50
C ASP A 137 8.74 9.28 8.20
N ILE A 138 8.01 9.48 7.09
CA ILE A 138 8.57 9.73 5.77
C ILE A 138 8.15 11.11 5.27
N THR A 139 8.87 11.62 4.29
CA THR A 139 8.51 12.86 3.60
C THR A 139 8.26 12.54 2.13
N LEU A 140 7.08 12.87 1.65
CA LEU A 140 6.69 12.76 0.25
C LEU A 140 7.40 13.82 -0.61
N PRO A 141 7.44 13.67 -1.94
CA PRO A 141 8.05 14.66 -2.85
C PRO A 141 7.51 16.08 -2.68
N SER A 142 6.23 16.23 -2.33
CA SER A 142 5.59 17.53 -2.02
C SER A 142 6.08 18.18 -0.72
N GLY A 143 6.87 17.49 0.11
CA GLY A 143 7.22 17.90 1.46
C GLY A 143 6.21 17.49 2.53
N LEU A 144 5.10 16.82 2.16
CA LEU A 144 4.14 16.30 3.13
C LEU A 144 4.79 15.18 3.96
N ARG A 145 4.63 15.26 5.29
CA ARG A 145 5.04 14.20 6.20
C ARG A 145 3.91 13.19 6.39
N ALA A 146 4.25 11.90 6.35
CA ALA A 146 3.34 10.80 6.62
C ALA A 146 4.01 9.79 7.55
N THR A 147 3.24 9.25 8.49
CA THR A 147 3.74 8.20 9.40
C THR A 147 3.47 6.83 8.79
N VAL A 148 4.50 6.00 8.75
CA VAL A 148 4.39 4.57 8.50
C VAL A 148 4.23 3.89 9.86
N THR A 149 3.08 3.28 10.08
CA THR A 149 2.81 2.56 11.33
C THR A 149 3.05 1.07 11.19
N ARG A 150 3.46 0.44 12.26
CA ARG A 150 3.60 -1.02 12.33
C ARG A 150 2.25 -1.72 12.54
N SER A 151 1.29 -1.04 13.17
CA SER A 151 -0.01 -1.62 13.49
C SER A 151 -1.06 -0.52 13.58
N GLY A 152 -1.55 -0.06 12.41
CA GLY A 152 -2.55 0.99 12.34
C GLY A 152 -3.96 0.46 12.15
N VAL A 153 -4.90 0.99 12.93
CA VAL A 153 -6.31 0.91 12.61
C VAL A 153 -6.71 2.23 12.00
N PHE A 154 -7.24 2.17 10.81
CA PHE A 154 -7.66 3.33 10.02
C PHE A 154 -9.19 3.44 9.99
N TYR A 155 -9.70 4.61 9.70
CA TYR A 155 -11.14 4.82 9.54
C TYR A 155 -11.46 5.13 8.07
N SER A 156 -12.47 4.43 7.54
CA SER A 156 -12.95 4.63 6.18
C SER A 156 -14.45 4.36 6.14
N HIS A 157 -15.22 5.28 5.58
CA HIS A 157 -16.69 5.18 5.47
C HIS A 157 -17.41 4.76 6.77
N GLY A 158 -16.90 5.20 7.92
CA GLY A 158 -17.45 4.86 9.24
C GLY A 158 -17.08 3.47 9.75
N ALA A 159 -16.23 2.72 9.05
CA ALA A 159 -15.67 1.46 9.52
C ALA A 159 -14.23 1.62 10.02
N ARG A 160 -13.84 0.74 10.94
CA ARG A 160 -12.45 0.54 11.35
C ARG A 160 -11.82 -0.51 10.43
N ILE A 161 -10.63 -0.22 9.92
CA ILE A 161 -9.92 -1.08 8.97
C ILE A 161 -8.52 -1.31 9.49
N GLY A 162 -8.14 -2.59 9.66
CA GLY A 162 -6.76 -3.02 9.84
C GLY A 162 -6.23 -3.57 8.52
N ILE A 163 -4.92 -3.41 8.28
CA ILE A 163 -4.25 -3.89 7.07
C ILE A 163 -3.20 -4.92 7.45
N GLU A 164 -3.25 -6.07 6.80
CA GLU A 164 -2.25 -7.13 6.85
C GLU A 164 -1.71 -7.38 5.44
N ILE A 165 -0.41 -7.66 5.33
CA ILE A 165 0.24 -7.84 4.03
C ILE A 165 0.78 -9.28 3.95
N CYS A 166 0.18 -10.10 3.08
CA CYS A 166 0.64 -11.44 2.70
C CYS A 166 0.99 -12.33 3.92
N GLU A 167 2.30 -12.49 4.22
CA GLU A 167 2.80 -13.33 5.32
C GLU A 167 2.20 -12.98 6.68
N ASP A 168 1.78 -11.74 6.87
CA ASP A 168 1.16 -11.29 8.12
C ASP A 168 -0.04 -12.17 8.53
N LEU A 169 -0.78 -12.69 7.56
CA LEU A 169 -1.96 -13.55 7.81
C LEU A 169 -1.58 -14.98 8.23
N TRP A 170 -0.40 -15.48 7.83
CA TRP A 170 -0.04 -16.90 7.94
C TRP A 170 0.74 -17.25 9.21
N VAL A 171 1.08 -16.27 10.02
CA VAL A 171 1.82 -16.48 11.26
C VAL A 171 0.90 -16.89 12.42
N PRO A 172 1.41 -17.59 13.46
CA PRO A 172 0.60 -18.03 14.60
C PRO A 172 -0.12 -16.91 15.36
N VAL A 173 0.44 -15.70 15.35
CA VAL A 173 -0.17 -14.50 15.96
C VAL A 173 -0.12 -13.36 14.94
N PRO A 174 -1.11 -13.30 14.03
CA PRO A 174 -1.16 -12.26 13.01
C PRO A 174 -1.42 -10.88 13.62
N PRO A 175 -1.08 -9.78 12.91
CA PRO A 175 -1.37 -8.43 13.36
C PRO A 175 -2.85 -8.21 13.70
N SER A 176 -3.79 -8.85 13.00
CA SER A 176 -5.23 -8.79 13.27
C SER A 176 -5.60 -9.15 14.71
N CYS A 177 -4.83 -9.99 15.40
CA CYS A 177 -5.05 -10.28 16.84
C CYS A 177 -4.91 -9.03 17.71
N ARG A 178 -4.23 -8.00 17.25
CA ARG A 178 -4.01 -6.72 17.96
C ARG A 178 -4.81 -5.57 17.36
N LEU A 179 -5.28 -5.72 16.11
CA LEU A 179 -6.04 -4.70 15.39
C LEU A 179 -7.56 -4.77 15.67
N ALA A 180 -8.03 -5.90 16.19
CA ALA A 180 -9.43 -6.19 16.49
C ALA A 180 -10.00 -5.37 17.68
#